data_b40a6a30f914d5e61a1fc891a4a5cc4b
#
_entry.id   b40a6a30f914d5e61a1fc891a4a5cc4b
#
_cell.length_a   1.000
_cell.length_b   1.000
_cell.length_c   1.000
_cell.angle_alpha   90.00
_cell.angle_beta   90.00
_cell.angle_gamma   90.00
#
_symmetry.space_group_name_H-M   'P 1'
#
loop_
_entity.id
_entity.type
_entity.pdbx_description
1 polymer ?
#
loop_
_entity_poly.entity_id
_entity_poly.type
_entity_poly.pdbx_seq_one_letter_code
_entity_poly.pdbx_strand_id
1 'polypeptide(L)'
;MPSKKIRIYYRAPSHVPLWKVMEECGFMEKHGLAMEMGSLEGQRKRAAEGLKSGELDVVSGNHHNLYARRALNGDPYVHIAQSNNSWRENYLVLGNSIRGLEDLKGKKVVMDDFDGHTGLNVWLYLRQHGLEQGRDVELVDGPKRGVERAREVMAGKYDATFIRAVDQLRARKIGAKIIELPTMPMIEGVTLTTTTNYVKSHEDEVRSLILALIDGIHFFKTEKAETLAIVKKHCSELLRIENDEEWNCFVDNQAASLEATPYPSIGAIQNVFALALKRDPQIKDFNPLALWDLHYVKEIDDSGYIRQLYA
;
A
#
# COMPACT_ATOMS: atom_id res chain seq x y z
N MET A 1 17.55 -28.75 3.08
CA MET A 1 16.63 -29.13 1.98
C MET A 1 16.79 -28.08 0.88
N PRO A 2 16.60 -28.39 -0.41
CA PRO A 2 16.62 -27.34 -1.42
C PRO A 2 15.49 -26.32 -1.13
N SER A 3 15.80 -25.01 -1.25
CA SER A 3 14.82 -23.95 -1.04
C SER A 3 13.67 -24.08 -2.04
N LYS A 4 12.44 -23.98 -1.57
CA LYS A 4 11.25 -24.02 -2.44
C LYS A 4 11.10 -22.68 -3.15
N LYS A 5 10.98 -22.69 -4.48
CA LYS A 5 10.84 -21.49 -5.29
C LYS A 5 9.43 -20.92 -5.14
N ILE A 6 9.33 -19.61 -4.86
CA ILE A 6 8.07 -18.87 -4.79
C ILE A 6 8.11 -17.64 -5.70
N ARG A 7 7.09 -17.49 -6.57
CA ARG A 7 6.97 -16.39 -7.55
C ARG A 7 6.11 -15.27 -6.97
N ILE A 8 6.77 -14.14 -6.62
CA ILE A 8 6.13 -12.99 -5.98
C ILE A 8 6.21 -11.79 -6.91
N TYR A 9 5.07 -11.24 -7.26
CA TYR A 9 5.00 -10.09 -8.16
C TYR A 9 4.36 -8.89 -7.49
N TYR A 10 5.02 -7.73 -7.55
CA TYR A 10 4.53 -6.51 -6.90
C TYR A 10 3.72 -5.61 -7.83
N ARG A 11 2.76 -4.88 -7.25
CA ARG A 11 1.85 -3.97 -7.96
C ARG A 11 2.34 -2.52 -8.03
N ALA A 12 3.21 -2.12 -7.12
CA ALA A 12 3.73 -0.76 -7.03
C ALA A 12 5.20 -0.75 -6.59
N PRO A 13 6.01 0.20 -7.11
CA PRO A 13 7.39 0.39 -6.70
C PRO A 13 7.61 0.51 -5.19
N SER A 14 6.66 1.11 -4.47
CA SER A 14 6.72 1.29 -3.02
C SER A 14 6.70 -0.01 -2.20
N HIS A 15 6.41 -1.16 -2.82
CA HIS A 15 6.46 -2.46 -2.17
C HIS A 15 7.89 -3.05 -2.16
N VAL A 16 8.70 -2.68 -3.16
CA VAL A 16 10.04 -3.27 -3.41
C VAL A 16 10.99 -3.11 -2.23
N PRO A 17 11.05 -1.99 -1.50
CA PRO A 17 11.95 -1.83 -0.37
C PRO A 17 11.87 -2.93 0.67
N LEU A 18 10.67 -3.33 1.10
CA LEU A 18 10.49 -4.40 2.08
C LEU A 18 10.94 -5.76 1.51
N TRP A 19 10.61 -6.05 0.26
CA TRP A 19 11.06 -7.28 -0.41
C TRP A 19 12.58 -7.35 -0.56
N LYS A 20 13.24 -6.21 -0.85
CA LYS A 20 14.70 -6.15 -0.96
C LYS A 20 15.40 -6.30 0.38
N VAL A 21 14.81 -5.79 1.45
CA VAL A 21 15.30 -6.09 2.81
C VAL A 21 15.19 -7.57 3.11
N MET A 22 14.04 -8.20 2.81
CA MET A 22 13.85 -9.63 3.04
C MET A 22 14.84 -10.50 2.25
N GLU A 23 15.15 -10.12 1.01
CA GLU A 23 16.09 -10.79 0.14
C GLU A 23 17.55 -10.64 0.63
N GLU A 24 18.02 -9.40 0.83
CA GLU A 24 19.41 -9.10 1.22
C GLU A 24 19.76 -9.62 2.63
N CYS A 25 18.80 -9.64 3.55
CA CYS A 25 18.98 -10.18 4.89
C CYS A 25 18.79 -11.71 4.97
N GLY A 26 18.50 -12.38 3.85
CA GLY A 26 18.35 -13.82 3.80
C GLY A 26 17.12 -14.36 4.56
N PHE A 27 16.09 -13.54 4.79
CA PHE A 27 14.90 -14.00 5.53
C PHE A 27 14.06 -15.00 4.74
N MET A 28 14.09 -14.94 3.41
CA MET A 28 13.44 -15.95 2.58
C MET A 28 14.16 -17.30 2.74
N GLU A 29 15.48 -17.33 2.61
CA GLU A 29 16.32 -18.52 2.73
C GLU A 29 16.28 -19.10 4.14
N LYS A 30 16.27 -18.24 5.19
CA LYS A 30 16.10 -18.65 6.60
C LYS A 30 14.85 -19.51 6.79
N HIS A 31 13.79 -19.22 6.06
CA HIS A 31 12.52 -19.95 6.11
C HIS A 31 12.35 -20.96 4.95
N GLY A 32 13.44 -21.31 4.25
CA GLY A 32 13.47 -22.38 3.24
C GLY A 32 12.84 -21.98 1.89
N LEU A 33 12.73 -20.68 1.60
CA LEU A 33 12.17 -20.15 0.36
C LEU A 33 13.27 -19.56 -0.54
N ALA A 34 13.10 -19.69 -1.86
CA ALA A 34 13.86 -18.97 -2.88
C ALA A 34 12.90 -18.06 -3.65
N MET A 35 13.06 -16.75 -3.53
CA MET A 35 12.17 -15.77 -4.12
C MET A 35 12.50 -15.51 -5.59
N GLU A 36 11.49 -15.58 -6.46
CA GLU A 36 11.52 -14.97 -7.78
C GLU A 36 10.60 -13.76 -7.77
N MET A 37 11.18 -12.55 -7.92
CA MET A 37 10.40 -11.31 -7.86
C MET A 37 10.24 -10.67 -9.24
N GLY A 38 9.01 -10.20 -9.55
CA GLY A 38 8.71 -9.50 -10.78
C GLY A 38 7.74 -8.32 -10.59
N SER A 39 7.61 -7.48 -11.63
CA SER A 39 6.73 -6.32 -11.63
C SER A 39 5.43 -6.57 -12.39
N LEU A 40 4.31 -6.11 -11.81
CA LEU A 40 2.99 -6.03 -12.44
C LEU A 40 2.50 -4.57 -12.51
N GLU A 41 3.39 -3.61 -12.46
CA GLU A 41 3.02 -2.20 -12.60
C GLU A 41 2.25 -1.97 -13.91
N GLY A 42 1.09 -1.32 -13.81
CA GLY A 42 0.19 -1.14 -14.97
C GLY A 42 -0.58 -2.38 -15.43
N GLN A 43 -0.27 -3.59 -14.93
CA GLN A 43 -0.83 -4.86 -15.41
C GLN A 43 -1.92 -5.43 -14.47
N ARG A 44 -2.97 -4.66 -14.20
CA ARG A 44 -4.04 -5.03 -13.23
C ARG A 44 -4.69 -6.39 -13.53
N LYS A 45 -4.99 -6.68 -14.81
CA LYS A 45 -5.62 -7.95 -15.21
C LYS A 45 -4.69 -9.14 -15.01
N ARG A 46 -3.42 -9.01 -15.41
CA ARG A 46 -2.41 -10.07 -15.30
C ARG A 46 -2.20 -10.50 -13.84
N ALA A 47 -2.28 -9.59 -12.88
CA ALA A 47 -2.14 -9.92 -11.46
C ALA A 47 -3.18 -10.95 -11.00
N ALA A 48 -4.44 -10.73 -11.36
CA ALA A 48 -5.51 -11.65 -10.99
C ALA A 48 -5.49 -12.93 -11.83
N GLU A 49 -5.35 -12.82 -13.16
CA GLU A 49 -5.31 -14.00 -14.03
C GLU A 49 -4.11 -14.91 -13.72
N GLY A 50 -2.93 -14.33 -13.47
CA GLY A 50 -1.73 -15.09 -13.13
C GLY A 50 -1.85 -15.87 -11.81
N LEU A 51 -2.50 -15.32 -10.79
CA LEU A 51 -2.84 -16.06 -9.57
C LEU A 51 -3.83 -17.21 -9.86
N LYS A 52 -4.86 -16.94 -10.66
CA LYS A 52 -5.89 -17.94 -10.98
C LYS A 52 -5.35 -19.09 -11.81
N SER A 53 -4.45 -18.81 -12.75
CA SER A 53 -3.81 -19.82 -13.62
C SER A 53 -2.66 -20.57 -12.94
N GLY A 54 -2.13 -20.08 -11.82
CA GLY A 54 -0.92 -20.60 -11.19
C GLY A 54 0.39 -20.15 -11.90
N GLU A 55 0.34 -19.13 -12.77
CA GLU A 55 1.54 -18.46 -13.30
C GLU A 55 2.28 -17.72 -12.17
N LEU A 56 1.52 -17.18 -11.22
CA LEU A 56 2.00 -16.45 -10.03
C LEU A 56 1.54 -17.18 -8.77
N ASP A 57 2.41 -17.24 -7.77
CA ASP A 57 2.10 -17.84 -6.47
C ASP A 57 1.51 -16.78 -5.52
N VAL A 58 2.13 -15.58 -5.49
CA VAL A 58 1.71 -14.47 -4.64
C VAL A 58 1.82 -13.15 -5.40
N VAL A 59 0.85 -12.27 -5.18
CA VAL A 59 0.89 -10.88 -5.60
C VAL A 59 0.99 -9.97 -4.38
N SER A 60 1.97 -9.08 -4.37
CA SER A 60 2.12 -8.01 -3.39
C SER A 60 1.23 -6.83 -3.78
N GLY A 61 0.18 -6.59 -3.02
CA GLY A 61 -0.86 -5.60 -3.31
C GLY A 61 -2.11 -6.22 -3.96
N ASN A 62 -2.80 -5.46 -4.82
CA ASN A 62 -4.04 -5.84 -5.48
C ASN A 62 -5.27 -5.85 -4.55
N HIS A 63 -5.52 -4.75 -3.89
CA HIS A 63 -6.48 -4.60 -2.79
C HIS A 63 -7.96 -4.63 -3.24
N HIS A 64 -8.57 -3.46 -3.49
CA HIS A 64 -10.01 -3.30 -3.72
C HIS A 64 -10.56 -4.05 -4.96
N ASN A 65 -9.71 -4.31 -5.97
CA ASN A 65 -10.15 -4.93 -7.23
C ASN A 65 -10.62 -6.39 -7.10
N LEU A 66 -10.24 -7.08 -6.02
CA LEU A 66 -10.54 -8.51 -5.86
C LEU A 66 -11.88 -8.76 -5.19
N TYR A 67 -12.45 -7.78 -4.49
CA TYR A 67 -13.75 -7.95 -3.82
C TYR A 67 -14.87 -8.27 -4.81
N ALA A 68 -14.98 -7.49 -5.90
CA ALA A 68 -15.97 -7.76 -6.93
C ALA A 68 -15.74 -9.11 -7.62
N ARG A 69 -14.50 -9.46 -7.94
CA ARG A 69 -14.16 -10.74 -8.54
C ARG A 69 -14.53 -11.91 -7.63
N ARG A 70 -14.27 -11.81 -6.34
CA ARG A 70 -14.64 -12.83 -5.36
C ARG A 70 -16.17 -12.92 -5.19
N ALA A 71 -16.83 -11.77 -5.06
CA ALA A 71 -18.27 -11.69 -4.81
C ALA A 71 -19.12 -12.16 -5.99
N LEU A 72 -18.75 -11.77 -7.21
CA LEU A 72 -19.58 -11.98 -8.41
C LEU A 72 -19.22 -13.25 -9.17
N ASN A 73 -17.94 -13.62 -9.20
CA ASN A 73 -17.45 -14.73 -10.01
C ASN A 73 -17.08 -15.96 -9.16
N GLY A 74 -17.03 -15.84 -7.83
CA GLY A 74 -16.51 -16.89 -6.97
C GLY A 74 -15.02 -17.15 -7.14
N ASP A 75 -14.25 -16.19 -7.71
CA ASP A 75 -12.82 -16.34 -7.95
C ASP A 75 -12.09 -16.65 -6.62
N PRO A 76 -11.07 -17.54 -6.61
CA PRO A 76 -10.51 -18.11 -5.38
C PRO A 76 -9.49 -17.22 -4.68
N TYR A 77 -9.51 -15.89 -4.90
CA TYR A 77 -8.54 -14.97 -4.29
C TYR A 77 -8.72 -14.86 -2.79
N VAL A 78 -7.58 -14.71 -2.09
CA VAL A 78 -7.51 -14.52 -0.65
C VAL A 78 -6.31 -13.66 -0.27
N HIS A 79 -6.48 -12.77 0.69
CA HIS A 79 -5.40 -12.04 1.34
C HIS A 79 -4.96 -12.80 2.58
N ILE A 80 -3.64 -13.01 2.76
CA ILE A 80 -3.09 -13.84 3.83
C ILE A 80 -2.24 -13.07 4.84
N ALA A 81 -1.85 -11.84 4.54
CA ALA A 81 -1.17 -10.93 5.47
C ALA A 81 -1.28 -9.49 4.97
N GLN A 82 -1.15 -8.52 5.90
CA GLN A 82 -1.21 -7.09 5.64
C GLN A 82 -0.12 -6.33 6.37
N SER A 83 0.76 -5.64 5.66
CA SER A 83 1.90 -4.94 6.28
C SER A 83 1.61 -3.52 6.74
N ASN A 84 0.59 -2.84 6.23
CA ASN A 84 0.30 -1.44 6.53
C ASN A 84 -1.20 -1.13 6.45
N ASN A 85 -1.73 -0.54 7.52
CA ASN A 85 -3.14 -0.22 7.69
C ASN A 85 -3.45 1.28 7.63
N SER A 86 -2.53 2.10 7.11
CA SER A 86 -2.69 3.56 7.13
C SER A 86 -2.52 4.19 5.75
N TRP A 87 -3.44 5.08 5.39
CA TRP A 87 -3.31 5.94 4.22
C TRP A 87 -2.09 6.87 4.35
N ARG A 88 -1.39 7.14 3.23
CA ARG A 88 -0.10 7.85 3.23
C ARG A 88 -0.06 9.15 2.45
N GLU A 89 -1.12 9.53 1.74
CA GLU A 89 -1.22 10.82 1.03
C GLU A 89 -1.85 11.91 1.92
N ASN A 90 -1.43 11.99 3.18
CA ASN A 90 -2.05 12.84 4.20
C ASN A 90 -1.45 14.26 4.30
N TYR A 91 -0.69 14.71 3.32
CA TYR A 91 -0.21 16.09 3.23
C TYR A 91 -1.03 16.85 2.19
N LEU A 92 -1.76 17.87 2.62
CA LEU A 92 -2.57 18.72 1.75
C LEU A 92 -1.80 19.98 1.37
N VAL A 93 -1.51 20.12 0.07
CA VAL A 93 -0.97 21.35 -0.51
C VAL A 93 -2.12 22.33 -0.72
N LEU A 94 -1.96 23.55 -0.23
CA LEU A 94 -2.97 24.59 -0.19
C LEU A 94 -2.74 25.62 -1.27
N GLY A 95 -3.75 25.88 -2.09
CA GLY A 95 -3.82 27.07 -2.94
C GLY A 95 -4.04 28.34 -2.12
N ASN A 96 -3.98 29.51 -2.78
CA ASN A 96 -3.97 30.81 -2.10
C ASN A 96 -5.20 31.08 -1.23
N SER A 97 -6.36 30.54 -1.60
CA SER A 97 -7.63 30.74 -0.88
C SER A 97 -7.99 29.63 0.11
N ILE A 98 -7.12 28.64 0.27
CA ILE A 98 -7.36 27.45 1.08
C ILE A 98 -6.54 27.52 2.37
N ARG A 99 -7.17 27.21 3.52
CA ARG A 99 -6.52 27.16 4.84
C ARG A 99 -6.66 25.77 5.48
N GLY A 100 -7.65 24.98 5.03
CA GLY A 100 -7.93 23.64 5.53
C GLY A 100 -8.93 22.89 4.66
N LEU A 101 -9.36 21.72 5.13
CA LEU A 101 -10.34 20.87 4.41
C LEU A 101 -11.69 21.56 4.21
N GLU A 102 -12.12 22.37 5.16
CA GLU A 102 -13.37 23.09 5.15
C GLU A 102 -13.49 24.08 3.98
N ASP A 103 -12.34 24.62 3.53
CA ASP A 103 -12.29 25.57 2.40
C ASP A 103 -12.35 24.87 1.03
N LEU A 104 -12.34 23.53 0.98
CA LEU A 104 -12.37 22.77 -0.29
C LEU A 104 -13.75 22.73 -0.95
N LYS A 105 -14.81 23.24 -0.30
CA LYS A 105 -16.14 23.28 -0.90
C LYS A 105 -16.18 24.21 -2.11
N GLY A 106 -16.65 23.68 -3.26
CA GLY A 106 -16.66 24.38 -4.55
C GLY A 106 -15.29 24.45 -5.23
N LYS A 107 -14.31 23.66 -4.79
CA LYS A 107 -12.91 23.72 -5.25
C LYS A 107 -12.51 22.53 -6.10
N LYS A 108 -11.40 22.72 -6.87
CA LYS A 108 -10.77 21.68 -7.70
C LYS A 108 -9.55 21.10 -6.99
N VAL A 109 -9.62 19.80 -6.68
CA VAL A 109 -8.52 19.05 -6.08
C VAL A 109 -7.91 18.14 -7.14
N VAL A 110 -6.63 18.35 -7.45
CA VAL A 110 -5.91 17.55 -8.45
C VAL A 110 -5.24 16.34 -7.81
N MET A 111 -5.25 15.21 -8.53
CA MET A 111 -4.58 13.97 -8.14
C MET A 111 -3.93 13.30 -9.37
N ASP A 112 -3.20 12.21 -9.16
CA ASP A 112 -2.45 11.51 -10.21
C ASP A 112 -3.33 10.63 -11.13
N ASP A 113 -4.33 9.98 -10.55
CA ASP A 113 -5.27 9.08 -11.24
C ASP A 113 -6.50 8.90 -10.35
N PHE A 114 -7.60 9.55 -10.71
CA PHE A 114 -8.84 9.48 -9.93
C PHE A 114 -9.37 8.03 -9.82
N ASP A 115 -9.20 7.24 -10.87
CA ASP A 115 -9.60 5.83 -10.90
C ASP A 115 -8.55 4.88 -10.27
N GLY A 116 -7.40 5.41 -9.92
CA GLY A 116 -6.34 4.69 -9.20
C GLY A 116 -6.66 4.51 -7.71
N HIS A 117 -5.85 3.68 -7.04
CA HIS A 117 -5.99 3.50 -5.59
C HIS A 117 -5.81 4.81 -4.83
N THR A 118 -4.81 5.61 -5.18
CA THR A 118 -4.53 6.93 -4.58
C THR A 118 -5.72 7.88 -4.70
N GLY A 119 -6.28 8.02 -5.90
CA GLY A 119 -7.42 8.91 -6.13
C GLY A 119 -8.69 8.46 -5.41
N LEU A 120 -8.94 7.14 -5.37
CA LEU A 120 -10.06 6.58 -4.62
C LEU A 120 -9.89 6.78 -3.10
N ASN A 121 -8.67 6.74 -2.58
CA ASN A 121 -8.38 7.05 -1.17
C ASN A 121 -8.72 8.52 -0.86
N VAL A 122 -8.29 9.46 -1.70
CA VAL A 122 -8.63 10.89 -1.55
C VAL A 122 -10.14 11.09 -1.63
N TRP A 123 -10.83 10.45 -2.59
CA TRP A 123 -12.28 10.49 -2.67
C TRP A 123 -12.94 10.03 -1.37
N LEU A 124 -12.51 8.89 -0.81
CA LEU A 124 -13.07 8.36 0.42
C LEU A 124 -12.79 9.28 1.61
N TYR A 125 -11.56 9.79 1.71
CA TYR A 125 -11.16 10.71 2.77
C TYR A 125 -12.03 11.97 2.77
N LEU A 126 -12.19 12.62 1.62
CA LEU A 126 -13.03 13.81 1.50
C LEU A 126 -14.49 13.52 1.83
N ARG A 127 -15.02 12.39 1.36
CA ARG A 127 -16.38 11.95 1.69
C ARG A 127 -16.59 11.74 3.19
N GLN A 128 -15.63 11.14 3.90
CA GLN A 128 -15.68 10.98 5.36
C GLN A 128 -15.68 12.33 6.10
N HIS A 129 -15.19 13.39 5.45
CA HIS A 129 -15.21 14.76 5.96
C HIS A 129 -16.37 15.60 5.39
N GLY A 130 -17.39 14.97 4.81
CA GLY A 130 -18.60 15.63 4.31
C GLY A 130 -18.46 16.33 2.97
N LEU A 131 -17.40 16.08 2.21
CA LEU A 131 -17.13 16.66 0.90
C LEU A 131 -17.40 15.62 -0.20
N GLU A 132 -18.57 15.67 -0.80
CA GLU A 132 -18.98 14.75 -1.87
C GLU A 132 -18.47 15.24 -3.23
N GLN A 133 -17.79 14.34 -3.96
CA GLN A 133 -17.33 14.63 -5.31
C GLN A 133 -18.49 14.94 -6.26
N GLY A 134 -18.33 15.96 -7.08
CA GLY A 134 -19.32 16.42 -8.06
C GLY A 134 -20.44 17.28 -7.47
N ARG A 135 -20.58 17.32 -6.13
CA ARG A 135 -21.49 18.22 -5.43
C ARG A 135 -20.74 19.31 -4.66
N ASP A 136 -19.78 18.90 -3.84
CA ASP A 136 -19.05 19.77 -2.92
C ASP A 136 -17.60 20.03 -3.38
N VAL A 137 -16.98 19.10 -4.10
CA VAL A 137 -15.61 19.20 -4.57
C VAL A 137 -15.46 18.54 -5.95
N GLU A 138 -14.63 19.11 -6.80
CA GLU A 138 -14.28 18.53 -8.09
C GLU A 138 -12.92 17.85 -7.99
N LEU A 139 -12.87 16.52 -8.20
CA LEU A 139 -11.63 15.74 -8.25
C LEU A 139 -11.21 15.57 -9.70
N VAL A 140 -9.98 15.95 -10.02
CA VAL A 140 -9.47 15.96 -11.41
C VAL A 140 -8.12 15.28 -11.52
N ASP A 141 -7.88 14.63 -12.65
CA ASP A 141 -6.60 14.03 -12.96
C ASP A 141 -5.56 15.08 -13.34
N GLY A 142 -4.31 14.85 -12.99
CA GLY A 142 -3.20 15.74 -13.27
C GLY A 142 -1.86 15.03 -13.31
N PRO A 143 -0.74 15.76 -13.10
CA PRO A 143 0.57 15.17 -13.11
C PRO A 143 0.73 14.04 -12.09
N LYS A 144 1.45 12.98 -12.48
CA LYS A 144 1.67 11.83 -11.59
C LYS A 144 2.54 12.16 -10.37
N ARG A 145 3.50 13.08 -10.52
CA ARG A 145 4.38 13.47 -9.42
C ARG A 145 3.73 14.50 -8.51
N GLY A 146 3.76 14.26 -7.20
CA GLY A 146 3.16 15.15 -6.20
C GLY A 146 3.73 16.56 -6.22
N VAL A 147 5.05 16.71 -6.42
CA VAL A 147 5.67 18.04 -6.54
C VAL A 147 5.23 18.82 -7.79
N GLU A 148 4.91 18.14 -8.89
CA GLU A 148 4.38 18.80 -10.10
C GLU A 148 2.96 19.30 -9.85
N ARG A 149 2.12 18.48 -9.21
CA ARG A 149 0.77 18.92 -8.77
C ARG A 149 0.86 20.10 -7.82
N ALA A 150 1.82 20.10 -6.87
CA ALA A 150 2.05 21.22 -5.98
C ALA A 150 2.39 22.52 -6.74
N ARG A 151 3.23 22.46 -7.79
CA ARG A 151 3.52 23.62 -8.66
C ARG A 151 2.27 24.15 -9.36
N GLU A 152 1.41 23.26 -9.86
CA GLU A 152 0.15 23.65 -10.52
C GLU A 152 -0.84 24.29 -9.53
N VAL A 153 -0.89 23.83 -8.28
CA VAL A 153 -1.67 24.45 -7.20
C VAL A 153 -1.10 25.85 -6.88
N MET A 154 0.21 26.00 -6.74
CA MET A 154 0.84 27.30 -6.50
C MET A 154 0.61 28.28 -7.65
N ALA A 155 0.55 27.78 -8.88
CA ALA A 155 0.23 28.59 -10.07
C ALA A 155 -1.26 28.95 -10.20
N GLY A 156 -2.12 28.47 -9.29
CA GLY A 156 -3.56 28.75 -9.29
C GLY A 156 -4.36 27.96 -10.33
N LYS A 157 -3.76 26.92 -10.95
CA LYS A 157 -4.49 26.05 -11.88
C LYS A 157 -5.49 25.15 -11.18
N TYR A 158 -5.15 24.74 -9.95
CA TYR A 158 -5.99 23.96 -9.04
C TYR A 158 -5.97 24.58 -7.65
N ASP A 159 -6.94 24.23 -6.83
CA ASP A 159 -7.08 24.79 -5.49
C ASP A 159 -6.27 23.99 -4.44
N ALA A 160 -6.12 22.69 -4.60
CA ALA A 160 -5.38 21.84 -3.67
C ALA A 160 -4.92 20.52 -4.31
N THR A 161 -3.99 19.82 -3.65
CA THR A 161 -3.62 18.43 -3.94
C THR A 161 -3.17 17.70 -2.68
N PHE A 162 -3.41 16.39 -2.63
CA PHE A 162 -2.88 15.49 -1.60
C PHE A 162 -1.57 14.87 -2.09
N ILE A 163 -0.56 14.81 -1.22
CA ILE A 163 0.76 14.27 -1.53
C ILE A 163 1.33 13.44 -0.37
N ARG A 164 2.36 12.66 -0.67
CA ARG A 164 3.09 11.81 0.30
C ARG A 164 4.24 12.56 0.99
N ALA A 165 4.78 11.95 2.05
CA ALA A 165 5.83 12.51 2.88
C ALA A 165 7.07 12.99 2.10
N VAL A 166 7.59 12.24 1.12
CA VAL A 166 8.75 12.69 0.32
C VAL A 166 8.38 13.88 -0.58
N ASP A 167 7.19 13.84 -1.20
CA ASP A 167 6.74 14.95 -2.05
C ASP A 167 6.46 16.23 -1.23
N GLN A 168 6.06 16.12 0.05
CA GLN A 168 5.90 17.30 0.90
C GLN A 168 7.23 18.01 1.18
N LEU A 169 8.35 17.27 1.33
CA LEU A 169 9.66 17.89 1.45
C LEU A 169 10.01 18.70 0.19
N ARG A 170 9.80 18.11 -0.98
CA ARG A 170 10.03 18.75 -2.27
C ARG A 170 9.13 19.99 -2.48
N ALA A 171 7.86 19.86 -2.11
CA ALA A 171 6.90 20.94 -2.25
C ALA A 171 7.19 22.11 -1.28
N ARG A 172 7.63 21.82 -0.04
CA ARG A 172 8.10 22.88 0.90
C ARG A 172 9.32 23.63 0.35
N LYS A 173 10.29 22.94 -0.28
CA LYS A 173 11.48 23.57 -0.88
C LYS A 173 11.14 24.56 -1.99
N ILE A 174 10.01 24.36 -2.69
CA ILE A 174 9.54 25.33 -3.70
C ILE A 174 8.58 26.39 -3.14
N GLY A 175 8.35 26.42 -1.82
CA GLY A 175 7.53 27.42 -1.14
C GLY A 175 6.03 27.09 -1.04
N ALA A 176 5.62 25.85 -1.29
CA ALA A 176 4.23 25.45 -1.17
C ALA A 176 3.76 25.52 0.30
N LYS A 177 2.53 25.98 0.51
CA LYS A 177 1.84 25.90 1.81
C LYS A 177 1.27 24.51 1.97
N ILE A 178 1.60 23.83 3.07
CA ILE A 178 1.21 22.45 3.30
C ILE A 178 0.77 22.27 4.75
N ILE A 179 -0.34 21.59 4.93
CA ILE A 179 -0.77 21.08 6.24
C ILE A 179 -0.72 19.55 6.24
N GLU A 180 -0.41 18.98 7.39
CA GLU A 180 -0.55 17.55 7.63
C GLU A 180 -1.96 17.28 8.19
N LEU A 181 -2.60 16.26 7.63
CA LEU A 181 -3.95 15.84 8.01
C LEU A 181 -3.86 14.52 8.78
N PRO A 182 -4.84 14.25 9.67
CA PRO A 182 -4.99 12.92 10.23
C PRO A 182 -5.08 11.87 9.14
N THR A 183 -4.37 10.76 9.30
CA THR A 183 -4.51 9.62 8.38
C THR A 183 -5.81 8.86 8.64
N MET A 184 -6.28 8.10 7.63
CA MET A 184 -7.39 7.18 7.81
C MET A 184 -6.90 5.73 7.75
N PRO A 185 -7.58 4.78 8.41
CA PRO A 185 -7.32 3.36 8.22
C PRO A 185 -7.50 3.00 6.74
N MET A 186 -6.50 2.34 6.12
CA MET A 186 -6.57 1.91 4.72
C MET A 186 -5.60 0.75 4.48
N ILE A 187 -6.02 -0.21 3.66
CA ILE A 187 -5.14 -1.27 3.17
C ILE A 187 -4.14 -0.68 2.18
N GLU A 188 -2.88 -0.60 2.59
CA GLU A 188 -1.77 -0.01 1.84
C GLU A 188 -0.54 -0.93 1.81
N GLY A 189 0.41 -0.65 0.91
CA GLY A 189 1.70 -1.36 0.88
C GLY A 189 1.59 -2.83 0.54
N VAL A 190 2.39 -3.65 1.22
CA VAL A 190 2.48 -5.09 0.97
C VAL A 190 1.29 -5.82 1.60
N THR A 191 0.32 -6.18 0.77
CA THR A 191 -0.72 -7.17 1.08
C THR A 191 -0.32 -8.47 0.38
N LEU A 192 -0.14 -9.55 1.11
CA LEU A 192 0.09 -10.86 0.49
C LEU A 192 -1.23 -11.41 -0.04
N THR A 193 -1.34 -11.51 -1.35
CA THR A 193 -2.53 -11.98 -2.06
C THR A 193 -2.20 -13.25 -2.83
N THR A 194 -2.99 -14.29 -2.65
CA THR A 194 -2.86 -15.57 -3.38
C THR A 194 -4.24 -16.16 -3.66
N THR A 195 -4.34 -17.48 -3.84
CA THR A 195 -5.60 -18.20 -3.98
C THR A 195 -5.84 -19.20 -2.83
N THR A 196 -7.09 -19.48 -2.53
CA THR A 196 -7.45 -20.49 -1.53
C THR A 196 -6.89 -21.88 -1.88
N ASN A 197 -6.75 -22.19 -3.17
CA ASN A 197 -6.15 -23.45 -3.61
C ASN A 197 -4.64 -23.49 -3.30
N TYR A 198 -3.93 -22.38 -3.56
CA TYR A 198 -2.50 -22.29 -3.23
C TYR A 198 -2.29 -22.44 -1.72
N VAL A 199 -3.07 -21.73 -0.90
CA VAL A 199 -3.00 -21.85 0.57
C VAL A 199 -3.13 -23.29 1.02
N LYS A 200 -4.12 -24.02 0.50
CA LYS A 200 -4.39 -25.43 0.89
C LYS A 200 -3.31 -26.42 0.43
N SER A 201 -2.67 -26.17 -0.72
CA SER A 201 -1.70 -27.13 -1.31
C SER A 201 -0.25 -26.81 -0.95
N HIS A 202 0.03 -25.60 -0.38
CA HIS A 202 1.37 -25.09 -0.06
C HIS A 202 1.42 -24.45 1.33
N GLU A 203 0.84 -25.13 2.32
CA GLU A 203 0.71 -24.62 3.70
C GLU A 203 2.04 -24.22 4.31
N ASP A 204 3.09 -25.06 4.14
CA ASP A 204 4.42 -24.77 4.67
C ASP A 204 5.06 -23.55 4.01
N GLU A 205 4.88 -23.37 2.68
CA GLU A 205 5.39 -22.21 1.94
C GLU A 205 4.68 -20.92 2.36
N VAL A 206 3.38 -20.98 2.57
CA VAL A 206 2.59 -19.85 3.05
C VAL A 206 3.02 -19.43 4.46
N ARG A 207 3.18 -20.40 5.37
CA ARG A 207 3.71 -20.15 6.73
C ARG A 207 5.11 -19.56 6.69
N SER A 208 6.00 -20.14 5.90
CA SER A 208 7.38 -19.67 5.71
C SER A 208 7.43 -18.24 5.15
N LEU A 209 6.57 -17.91 4.18
CA LEU A 209 6.49 -16.58 3.61
C LEU A 209 6.02 -15.53 4.64
N ILE A 210 5.05 -15.87 5.46
CA ILE A 210 4.56 -14.97 6.52
C ILE A 210 5.62 -14.77 7.60
N LEU A 211 6.37 -15.82 7.99
CA LEU A 211 7.51 -15.70 8.90
C LEU A 211 8.61 -14.78 8.32
N ALA A 212 8.97 -14.98 7.05
CA ALA A 212 9.93 -14.11 6.37
C ALA A 212 9.45 -12.64 6.28
N LEU A 213 8.15 -12.42 6.04
CA LEU A 213 7.56 -11.08 6.06
C LEU A 213 7.67 -10.42 7.46
N ILE A 214 7.39 -11.17 8.52
CA ILE A 214 7.49 -10.70 9.91
C ILE A 214 8.93 -10.32 10.25
N ASP A 215 9.92 -11.17 9.92
CA ASP A 215 11.33 -10.87 10.10
C ASP A 215 11.76 -9.62 9.32
N GLY A 216 11.30 -9.50 8.07
CA GLY A 216 11.58 -8.33 7.23
C GLY A 216 10.95 -7.04 7.78
N ILE A 217 9.73 -7.11 8.31
CA ILE A 217 9.07 -5.97 8.98
C ILE A 217 9.84 -5.58 10.24
N HIS A 218 10.20 -6.56 11.07
CA HIS A 218 10.98 -6.31 12.28
C HIS A 218 12.30 -5.59 11.94
N PHE A 219 13.10 -6.16 11.03
CA PHE A 219 14.36 -5.56 10.59
C PHE A 219 14.19 -4.16 10.04
N PHE A 220 13.19 -3.95 9.18
CA PHE A 220 12.90 -2.64 8.59
C PHE A 220 12.60 -1.57 9.66
N LYS A 221 11.98 -1.96 10.77
CA LYS A 221 11.60 -1.07 11.87
C LYS A 221 12.73 -0.82 12.87
N THR A 222 13.63 -1.78 13.07
CA THR A 222 14.66 -1.73 14.14
C THR A 222 16.05 -1.37 13.61
N GLU A 223 16.40 -1.79 12.39
CA GLU A 223 17.73 -1.65 11.80
C GLU A 223 17.75 -0.54 10.72
N LYS A 224 17.52 0.70 11.14
CA LYS A 224 17.37 1.85 10.22
C LYS A 224 18.55 2.07 9.29
N ALA A 225 19.80 1.96 9.82
CA ALA A 225 21.00 2.25 9.03
C ALA A 225 21.20 1.23 7.91
N GLU A 226 21.05 -0.04 8.24
CA GLU A 226 21.16 -1.18 7.33
C GLU A 226 20.01 -1.16 6.31
N THR A 227 18.79 -0.93 6.77
CA THR A 227 17.61 -0.75 5.91
C THR A 227 17.84 0.36 4.89
N LEU A 228 18.34 1.52 5.33
CA LEU A 228 18.63 2.65 4.46
C LEU A 228 19.69 2.29 3.40
N ALA A 229 20.74 1.56 3.79
CA ALA A 229 21.80 1.12 2.87
C ALA A 229 21.24 0.15 1.80
N ILE A 230 20.44 -0.84 2.21
CA ILE A 230 19.81 -1.80 1.31
C ILE A 230 18.86 -1.09 0.33
N VAL A 231 17.96 -0.24 0.85
CA VAL A 231 16.97 0.44 0.02
C VAL A 231 17.63 1.41 -0.96
N LYS A 232 18.65 2.15 -0.56
CA LYS A 232 19.44 2.99 -1.46
C LYS A 232 20.10 2.16 -2.57
N LYS A 233 20.74 1.03 -2.22
CA LYS A 233 21.41 0.14 -3.18
C LYS A 233 20.48 -0.37 -4.26
N HIS A 234 19.26 -0.80 -3.89
CA HIS A 234 18.37 -1.53 -4.79
C HIS A 234 17.19 -0.73 -5.36
N CYS A 235 16.83 0.40 -4.75
CA CYS A 235 15.61 1.11 -5.10
C CYS A 235 15.84 2.56 -5.60
N SER A 236 17.09 3.02 -5.76
CA SER A 236 17.40 4.41 -6.14
C SER A 236 16.76 4.82 -7.46
N GLU A 237 16.93 4.02 -8.50
CA GLU A 237 16.33 4.30 -9.81
C GLU A 237 14.80 4.21 -9.78
N LEU A 238 14.29 3.22 -9.04
CA LEU A 238 12.86 2.92 -8.98
C LEU A 238 12.07 4.01 -8.23
N LEU A 239 12.59 4.47 -7.09
CA LEU A 239 11.91 5.43 -6.22
C LEU A 239 12.21 6.89 -6.58
N ARG A 240 13.27 7.13 -7.36
CA ARG A 240 13.70 8.48 -7.80
C ARG A 240 13.85 9.45 -6.63
N ILE A 241 14.46 8.98 -5.54
CA ILE A 241 14.80 9.77 -4.35
C ILE A 241 16.17 10.40 -4.58
N GLU A 242 16.31 11.71 -4.33
CA GLU A 242 17.42 12.52 -4.84
C GLU A 242 18.51 12.79 -3.80
N ASN A 243 18.19 12.78 -2.51
CA ASN A 243 19.11 13.17 -1.45
C ASN A 243 18.84 12.43 -0.14
N ASP A 244 19.76 12.55 0.82
CA ASP A 244 19.72 11.84 2.10
C ASP A 244 18.53 12.25 2.98
N GLU A 245 18.08 13.50 2.92
CA GLU A 245 16.88 13.94 3.66
C GLU A 245 15.64 13.22 3.17
N GLU A 246 15.47 13.08 1.86
CA GLU A 246 14.35 12.35 1.24
C GLU A 246 14.43 10.85 1.54
N TRP A 247 15.63 10.27 1.52
CA TRP A 247 15.85 8.88 1.87
C TRP A 247 15.47 8.58 3.33
N ASN A 248 15.93 9.42 4.26
CA ASN A 248 15.57 9.28 5.67
C ASN A 248 14.06 9.44 5.85
N CYS A 249 13.45 10.45 5.24
CA CYS A 249 12.00 10.66 5.28
C CYS A 249 11.25 9.42 4.74
N PHE A 250 11.70 8.84 3.63
CA PHE A 250 11.08 7.65 3.05
C PHE A 250 11.15 6.45 4.00
N VAL A 251 12.35 6.13 4.51
CA VAL A 251 12.55 4.98 5.40
C VAL A 251 11.80 5.16 6.71
N ASP A 252 11.85 6.35 7.32
CA ASP A 252 11.14 6.63 8.58
C ASP A 252 9.62 6.50 8.42
N ASN A 253 9.05 7.06 7.34
CA ASN A 253 7.62 6.93 7.07
C ASN A 253 7.21 5.48 6.77
N GLN A 254 8.04 4.75 6.03
CA GLN A 254 7.77 3.35 5.74
C GLN A 254 7.82 2.51 7.03
N ALA A 255 8.86 2.66 7.85
CA ALA A 255 9.01 1.97 9.13
C ALA A 255 7.86 2.27 10.10
N ALA A 256 7.44 3.56 10.21
CA ALA A 256 6.32 3.97 11.04
C ALA A 256 5.00 3.36 10.60
N SER A 257 4.80 3.16 9.29
CA SER A 257 3.56 2.62 8.72
C SER A 257 3.46 1.09 8.75
N LEU A 258 4.57 0.38 8.95
CA LEU A 258 4.58 -1.08 9.01
C LEU A 258 4.01 -1.57 10.35
N GLU A 259 3.11 -2.52 10.28
CA GLU A 259 2.54 -3.20 11.44
C GLU A 259 3.48 -4.31 11.92
N ALA A 260 3.80 -4.33 13.22
CA ALA A 260 4.66 -5.38 13.80
C ALA A 260 4.07 -6.78 13.60
N THR A 261 2.75 -6.89 13.74
CA THR A 261 1.98 -8.09 13.40
C THR A 261 1.18 -7.80 12.14
N PRO A 262 1.34 -8.57 11.06
CA PRO A 262 0.76 -8.22 9.75
C PRO A 262 -0.74 -8.55 9.65
N TYR A 263 -1.54 -8.04 10.60
CA TYR A 263 -3.01 -8.07 10.54
C TYR A 263 -3.59 -6.85 9.82
N PRO A 264 -4.63 -7.02 9.01
CA PRO A 264 -5.44 -5.89 8.58
C PRO A 264 -6.28 -5.37 9.75
N SER A 265 -6.39 -4.06 9.90
CA SER A 265 -7.37 -3.48 10.81
C SER A 265 -8.77 -3.54 10.22
N ILE A 266 -9.80 -3.69 11.08
CA ILE A 266 -11.21 -3.73 10.62
C ILE A 266 -11.57 -2.45 9.86
N GLY A 267 -11.14 -1.28 10.36
CA GLY A 267 -11.38 -0.01 9.68
C GLY A 267 -10.72 0.05 8.30
N ALA A 268 -9.50 -0.49 8.14
CA ALA A 268 -8.83 -0.55 6.85
C ALA A 268 -9.56 -1.49 5.86
N ILE A 269 -10.07 -2.64 6.32
CA ILE A 269 -10.89 -3.54 5.49
C ILE A 269 -12.18 -2.85 5.06
N GLN A 270 -12.87 -2.16 5.97
CA GLN A 270 -14.10 -1.42 5.65
C GLN A 270 -13.85 -0.32 4.61
N ASN A 271 -12.77 0.43 4.77
CA ASN A 271 -12.43 1.51 3.86
C ASN A 271 -12.01 1.01 2.48
N VAL A 272 -11.16 -0.02 2.38
CA VAL A 272 -10.82 -0.61 1.07
C VAL A 272 -12.03 -1.24 0.39
N PHE A 273 -12.97 -1.81 1.15
CA PHE A 273 -14.23 -2.31 0.61
C PHE A 273 -15.14 -1.17 0.11
N ALA A 274 -15.14 0.01 0.77
CA ALA A 274 -15.84 1.18 0.27
C ALA A 274 -15.32 1.63 -1.11
N LEU A 275 -14.01 1.49 -1.39
CA LEU A 275 -13.45 1.73 -2.72
C LEU A 275 -13.97 0.70 -3.76
N ALA A 276 -14.09 -0.56 -3.35
CA ALA A 276 -14.67 -1.60 -4.20
C ALA A 276 -16.13 -1.31 -4.51
N LEU A 277 -16.92 -0.94 -3.51
CA LEU A 277 -18.34 -0.57 -3.65
C LEU A 277 -18.57 0.63 -4.56
N LYS A 278 -17.67 1.62 -4.55
CA LYS A 278 -17.77 2.76 -5.47
C LYS A 278 -17.73 2.34 -6.93
N ARG A 279 -16.94 1.29 -7.24
CA ARG A 279 -16.80 0.74 -8.61
C ARG A 279 -17.91 -0.25 -8.95
N ASP A 280 -18.22 -1.13 -7.99
CA ASP A 280 -19.13 -2.25 -8.16
C ASP A 280 -20.20 -2.25 -7.07
N PRO A 281 -21.22 -1.36 -7.12
CA PRO A 281 -22.24 -1.24 -6.05
C PRO A 281 -23.06 -2.52 -5.82
N GLN A 282 -23.08 -3.43 -6.77
CA GLN A 282 -23.78 -4.71 -6.71
C GLN A 282 -23.21 -5.68 -5.65
N ILE A 283 -21.98 -5.44 -5.17
CA ILE A 283 -21.36 -6.28 -4.12
C ILE A 283 -21.68 -5.82 -2.69
N LYS A 284 -22.65 -4.93 -2.49
CA LYS A 284 -22.97 -4.31 -1.20
C LYS A 284 -23.26 -5.31 -0.07
N ASP A 285 -23.77 -6.49 -0.42
CA ASP A 285 -24.11 -7.55 0.54
C ASP A 285 -22.97 -8.57 0.76
N PHE A 286 -21.81 -8.36 0.09
CA PHE A 286 -20.66 -9.22 0.27
C PHE A 286 -19.97 -8.92 1.60
N ASN A 287 -19.64 -9.98 2.37
CA ASN A 287 -18.85 -9.84 3.58
C ASN A 287 -17.37 -9.61 3.23
N PRO A 288 -16.80 -8.39 3.46
CA PRO A 288 -15.42 -8.12 3.09
C PRO A 288 -14.39 -9.00 3.82
N LEU A 289 -14.71 -9.53 4.99
CA LEU A 289 -13.83 -10.45 5.71
C LEU A 289 -13.65 -11.78 4.98
N ALA A 290 -14.56 -12.16 4.09
CA ALA A 290 -14.47 -13.40 3.32
C ALA A 290 -13.30 -13.40 2.29
N LEU A 291 -12.66 -12.25 2.07
CA LEU A 291 -11.45 -12.15 1.25
C LEU A 291 -10.17 -12.38 2.05
N TRP A 292 -10.24 -12.56 3.37
CA TRP A 292 -9.09 -12.64 4.27
C TRP A 292 -8.98 -14.03 4.92
N ASP A 293 -7.81 -14.60 4.87
CA ASP A 293 -7.42 -15.81 5.59
C ASP A 293 -6.16 -15.51 6.41
N LEU A 294 -6.35 -15.32 7.70
CA LEU A 294 -5.30 -14.85 8.61
C LEU A 294 -4.88 -15.95 9.61
N HIS A 295 -5.28 -17.20 9.38
CA HIS A 295 -5.01 -18.26 10.36
C HIS A 295 -3.52 -18.49 10.59
N TYR A 296 -2.66 -18.38 9.56
CA TYR A 296 -1.21 -18.51 9.73
C TYR A 296 -0.58 -17.32 10.46
N VAL A 297 -1.06 -16.09 10.21
CA VAL A 297 -0.63 -14.92 10.99
C VAL A 297 -0.98 -15.13 12.47
N LYS A 298 -2.20 -15.61 12.73
CA LYS A 298 -2.67 -15.89 14.09
C LYS A 298 -1.87 -17.01 14.76
N GLU A 299 -1.59 -18.10 14.07
CA GLU A 299 -0.79 -19.21 14.59
C GLU A 299 0.61 -18.75 14.99
N ILE A 300 1.27 -17.95 14.15
CA ILE A 300 2.60 -17.41 14.41
C ILE A 300 2.57 -16.42 15.58
N ASP A 301 1.55 -15.57 15.66
CA ASP A 301 1.37 -14.62 16.77
C ASP A 301 1.12 -15.35 18.11
N ASP A 302 0.21 -16.33 18.12
CA ASP A 302 -0.11 -17.17 19.30
C ASP A 302 1.12 -17.97 19.79
N SER A 303 2.06 -18.33 18.90
CA SER A 303 3.31 -18.99 19.28
C SER A 303 4.26 -18.11 20.10
N GLY A 304 4.02 -16.80 20.13
CA GLY A 304 4.87 -15.81 20.76
C GLY A 304 6.10 -15.40 19.92
N TYR A 305 6.22 -15.87 18.67
CA TYR A 305 7.35 -15.58 17.80
C TYR A 305 7.56 -14.06 17.61
N ILE A 306 6.49 -13.34 17.30
CA ILE A 306 6.54 -11.88 17.09
C ILE A 306 6.99 -11.16 18.37
N ARG A 307 6.43 -11.55 19.52
CA ARG A 307 6.81 -10.96 20.81
C ARG A 307 8.29 -11.15 21.13
N GLN A 308 8.86 -12.32 20.78
CA GLN A 308 10.28 -12.59 20.99
C GLN A 308 11.19 -11.73 20.11
N LEU A 309 10.75 -11.36 18.90
CA LEU A 309 11.53 -10.47 18.02
C LEU A 309 11.65 -9.04 18.59
N TYR A 310 10.64 -8.58 19.33
CA TYR A 310 10.61 -7.22 19.89
C TYR A 310 10.96 -7.16 21.39
N ALA A 311 11.39 -8.27 22.00
CA ALA A 311 11.84 -8.34 23.39
C ALA A 311 13.32 -7.95 23.51
#